data_73e46be49e10ca31c690221c9338dc0c
#
_entry.id   73e46be49e10ca31c690221c9338dc0c
#
_cell.length_a   1.000
_cell.length_b   1.000
_cell.length_c   1.000
_cell.angle_alpha   90.00
_cell.angle_beta   90.00
_cell.angle_gamma   90.00
#
_symmetry.space_group_name_H-M   'P 1'
#
loop_
_entity.id
_entity.type
_entity.pdbx_description
1 polymer ?
#
loop_
_entity_poly.entity_id
_entity_poly.type
_entity_poly.pdbx_seq_one_letter_code
_entity_poly.pdbx_strand_id
1 'polypeptide(L)'
;MAQMTATSAQSPVPGRLALLVEFLILFLALPLAFRFKPFPFPPIPALWLIAAYCLFRLWSDASFDRRLLWNPAAFPPRAGQILLVFLVTALGMGLGVYLLRPQMLFSFVRRAPWFWGLVMLLYPALSVYPQGIVYRAFFFHRYRELFQGRLGMVLPSAVAFAFMHIIFRNPIAVSFTLVGGLLFAWRYQQTGSLFTSSLEHALYGCLMFTIGLGDYFYKGAR
;
A
#
# COMPACT_ATOMS: atom_id res chain seq x y z
N MET A 1 6.36 43.19 32.53
CA MET A 1 5.98 41.81 32.12
C MET A 1 5.89 41.78 30.60
N ALA A 2 6.92 41.32 29.92
CA ALA A 2 6.95 41.21 28.48
C ALA A 2 6.44 39.82 28.12
N GLN A 3 5.31 39.73 27.44
CA GLN A 3 4.85 38.47 26.81
C GLN A 3 5.72 38.16 25.62
N MET A 4 6.61 37.18 25.77
CA MET A 4 7.28 36.53 24.65
C MET A 4 6.24 35.67 23.93
N THR A 5 5.70 36.19 22.84
CA THR A 5 4.97 35.40 21.85
C THR A 5 5.97 34.45 21.12
N ALA A 6 5.96 33.19 21.54
CA ALA A 6 6.69 32.15 20.81
C ALA A 6 6.04 31.97 19.43
N THR A 7 6.63 32.59 18.43
CA THR A 7 6.31 32.33 17.01
C THR A 7 6.74 30.89 16.72
N SER A 8 5.80 29.99 16.61
CA SER A 8 6.06 28.62 16.12
C SER A 8 6.60 28.75 14.70
N ALA A 9 7.88 28.47 14.52
CA ALA A 9 8.52 28.40 13.20
C ALA A 9 7.81 27.29 12.40
N GLN A 10 6.91 27.66 11.52
CA GLN A 10 6.34 26.75 10.53
C GLN A 10 7.51 26.34 9.62
N SER A 11 7.76 25.03 9.56
CA SER A 11 8.75 24.50 8.61
C SER A 11 8.39 24.97 7.20
N PRO A 12 9.33 25.54 6.42
CA PRO A 12 9.03 26.03 5.09
C PRO A 12 8.46 24.90 4.24
N VAL A 13 7.29 25.14 3.65
CA VAL A 13 6.67 24.20 2.68
C VAL A 13 7.67 24.01 1.54
N PRO A 14 8.10 22.79 1.22
CA PRO A 14 9.06 22.57 0.15
C PRO A 14 8.47 23.07 -1.16
N GLY A 15 9.28 23.75 -1.96
CA GLY A 15 8.85 24.20 -3.27
C GLY A 15 8.37 23.03 -4.14
N ARG A 16 7.44 23.27 -5.06
CA ARG A 16 6.87 22.24 -5.97
C ARG A 16 7.94 21.40 -6.68
N LEU A 17 9.07 21.99 -7.02
CA LEU A 17 10.19 21.29 -7.66
C LEU A 17 10.79 20.25 -6.70
N ALA A 18 10.99 20.59 -5.43
CA ALA A 18 11.54 19.65 -4.43
C ALA A 18 10.57 18.48 -4.19
N LEU A 19 9.26 18.74 -4.14
CA LEU A 19 8.23 17.69 -4.04
C LEU A 19 8.23 16.78 -5.27
N LEU A 20 8.38 17.34 -6.47
CA LEU A 20 8.44 16.56 -7.71
C LEU A 20 9.70 15.68 -7.75
N VAL A 21 10.87 16.21 -7.38
CA VAL A 21 12.11 15.45 -7.31
C VAL A 21 12.01 14.31 -6.29
N GLU A 22 11.47 14.58 -5.09
CA GLU A 22 11.23 13.56 -4.06
C GLU A 22 10.28 12.48 -4.59
N PHE A 23 9.19 12.87 -5.25
CA PHE A 23 8.24 11.95 -5.87
C PHE A 23 8.91 11.05 -6.92
N LEU A 24 9.67 11.63 -7.84
CA LEU A 24 10.37 10.88 -8.89
C LEU A 24 11.40 9.91 -8.31
N ILE A 25 12.11 10.30 -7.25
CA ILE A 25 13.08 9.42 -6.58
C ILE A 25 12.35 8.24 -5.93
N LEU A 26 11.33 8.50 -5.10
CA LEU A 26 10.66 7.46 -4.31
C LEU A 26 9.80 6.53 -5.16
N PHE A 27 9.07 7.05 -6.14
CA PHE A 27 8.03 6.30 -6.85
C PHE A 27 8.39 5.93 -8.30
N LEU A 28 9.52 6.42 -8.82
CA LEU A 28 10.00 6.05 -10.15
C LEU A 28 11.42 5.47 -10.10
N ALA A 29 12.40 6.24 -9.63
CA ALA A 29 13.80 5.84 -9.69
C ALA A 29 14.09 4.62 -8.80
N LEU A 30 13.55 4.58 -7.60
CA LEU A 30 13.76 3.49 -6.65
C LEU A 30 13.15 2.15 -7.15
N PRO A 31 11.88 2.08 -7.60
CA PRO A 31 11.35 0.88 -8.24
C PRO A 31 12.15 0.41 -9.46
N LEU A 32 12.60 1.33 -10.30
CA LEU A 32 13.47 1.00 -11.44
C LEU A 32 14.81 0.44 -11.00
N ALA A 33 15.43 1.01 -9.97
CA ALA A 33 16.67 0.48 -9.41
C ALA A 33 16.50 -0.96 -8.92
N PHE A 34 15.43 -1.27 -8.18
CA PHE A 34 15.11 -2.63 -7.75
C PHE A 34 14.80 -3.58 -8.91
N ARG A 35 14.23 -3.07 -9.98
CA ARG A 35 13.86 -3.88 -11.16
C ARG A 35 15.06 -4.28 -12.01
N PHE A 36 16.03 -3.39 -12.18
CA PHE A 36 17.12 -3.55 -13.15
C PHE A 36 18.49 -3.84 -12.53
N LYS A 37 18.72 -3.44 -11.27
CA LYS A 37 19.98 -3.75 -10.59
C LYS A 37 19.79 -4.83 -9.54
N PRO A 38 20.79 -5.70 -9.30
CA PRO A 38 20.79 -6.59 -8.14
C PRO A 38 20.90 -5.73 -6.87
N PHE A 39 19.79 -5.47 -6.23
CA PHE A 39 19.80 -4.72 -4.99
C PHE A 39 20.15 -5.67 -3.83
N PRO A 40 21.14 -5.33 -2.99
CA PRO A 40 21.64 -6.24 -1.96
C PRO A 40 20.66 -6.46 -0.79
N PHE A 41 19.57 -5.70 -0.76
CA PHE A 41 18.58 -5.77 0.33
C PHE A 41 17.30 -6.48 -0.10
N PRO A 42 16.77 -7.39 0.74
CA PRO A 42 15.45 -7.96 0.54
C PRO A 42 14.36 -6.87 0.47
N PRO A 43 13.27 -7.08 -0.28
CA PRO A 43 12.21 -6.06 -0.45
C PRO A 43 11.54 -5.59 0.84
N ILE A 44 11.32 -6.49 1.81
CA ILE A 44 10.63 -6.15 3.08
C ILE A 44 11.45 -5.18 3.94
N PRO A 45 12.75 -5.42 4.25
CA PRO A 45 13.57 -4.44 4.95
C PRO A 45 13.67 -3.08 4.23
N ALA A 46 13.79 -3.08 2.90
CA ALA A 46 13.80 -1.85 2.12
C ALA A 46 12.48 -1.07 2.24
N LEU A 47 11.35 -1.77 2.20
CA LEU A 47 10.03 -1.18 2.41
C LEU A 47 9.92 -0.51 3.79
N TRP A 48 10.44 -1.16 4.84
CA TRP A 48 10.43 -0.61 6.19
C TRP A 48 11.30 0.62 6.35
N LEU A 49 12.47 0.67 5.68
CA LEU A 49 13.30 1.87 5.66
C LEU A 49 12.59 3.05 4.97
N ILE A 50 11.92 2.79 3.84
CA ILE A 50 11.13 3.82 3.14
C ILE A 50 9.94 4.26 3.99
N ALA A 51 9.22 3.31 4.61
CA ALA A 51 8.09 3.61 5.49
C ALA A 51 8.52 4.41 6.73
N ALA A 52 9.67 4.09 7.31
CA ALA A 52 10.25 4.85 8.42
C ALA A 52 10.60 6.29 8.01
N TYR A 53 11.20 6.49 6.83
CA TYR A 53 11.42 7.83 6.28
C TYR A 53 10.10 8.58 6.10
N CYS A 54 9.11 7.97 5.46
CA CYS A 54 7.79 8.58 5.25
C CYS A 54 7.11 8.93 6.58
N LEU A 55 7.18 8.03 7.55
CA LEU A 55 6.62 8.24 8.88
C LEU A 55 7.32 9.37 9.62
N PHE A 56 8.65 9.41 9.58
CA PHE A 56 9.44 10.52 10.14
C PHE A 56 9.01 11.87 9.54
N ARG A 57 8.85 11.94 8.20
CA ARG A 57 8.39 13.16 7.52
C ARG A 57 6.97 13.57 7.93
N LEU A 58 6.06 12.60 8.08
CA LEU A 58 4.71 12.84 8.59
C LEU A 58 4.71 13.34 10.03
N TRP A 59 5.53 12.76 10.90
CA TRP A 59 5.63 13.17 12.30
C TRP A 59 6.24 14.55 12.50
N SER A 60 7.16 14.93 11.60
CA SER A 60 7.83 16.24 11.62
C SER A 60 6.94 17.36 11.06
N ASP A 61 5.82 17.04 10.42
CA ASP A 61 4.88 18.02 9.87
C ASP A 61 3.71 18.25 10.86
N ALA A 62 3.68 19.40 11.48
CA ALA A 62 2.63 19.77 12.44
C ALA A 62 1.22 19.84 11.83
N SER A 63 1.12 19.97 10.50
CA SER A 63 -0.16 19.98 9.77
C SER A 63 -0.72 18.57 9.52
N PHE A 64 0.03 17.51 9.81
CA PHE A 64 -0.42 16.14 9.63
C PHE A 64 -1.28 15.66 10.81
N ASP A 65 -2.51 15.26 10.53
CA ASP A 65 -3.35 14.63 11.54
C ASP A 65 -2.94 13.15 11.73
N ARG A 66 -2.28 12.87 12.85
CA ARG A 66 -1.78 11.52 13.19
C ARG A 66 -2.89 10.48 13.38
N ARG A 67 -4.13 10.90 13.62
CA ARG A 67 -5.30 10.01 13.71
C ARG A 67 -5.55 9.27 12.39
N LEU A 68 -5.14 9.85 11.26
CA LEU A 68 -5.24 9.21 9.94
C LEU A 68 -4.44 7.90 9.84
N LEU A 69 -3.38 7.73 10.65
CA LEU A 69 -2.61 6.48 10.71
C LEU A 69 -3.38 5.35 11.39
N TRP A 70 -4.12 5.66 12.45
CA TRP A 70 -4.85 4.63 13.21
C TRP A 70 -6.23 5.16 13.62
N ASN A 71 -7.25 4.86 12.82
CA ASN A 71 -8.64 5.23 13.07
C ASN A 71 -9.54 4.02 12.82
N PRO A 72 -9.62 3.06 13.77
CA PRO A 72 -10.45 1.87 13.62
C PRO A 72 -11.96 2.19 13.62
N ALA A 73 -12.37 3.31 14.22
CA ALA A 73 -13.77 3.73 14.25
C ALA A 73 -14.34 4.03 12.86
N ALA A 74 -13.49 4.27 11.86
CA ALA A 74 -13.92 4.47 10.47
C ALA A 74 -14.27 3.15 9.74
N PHE A 75 -13.95 1.98 10.31
CA PHE A 75 -14.18 0.68 9.68
C PHE A 75 -15.66 0.23 9.76
N PRO A 76 -16.33 0.19 10.94
CA PRO A 76 -17.68 -0.39 11.05
C PRO A 76 -18.71 0.17 10.06
N PRO A 77 -18.75 1.50 9.79
CA PRO A 77 -19.70 2.05 8.81
C PRO A 77 -19.47 1.57 7.37
N ARG A 78 -18.26 1.03 7.08
CA ARG A 78 -17.87 0.56 5.76
C ARG A 78 -17.75 -0.95 5.66
N ALA A 79 -17.83 -1.68 6.78
CA ALA A 79 -17.62 -3.12 6.85
C ALA A 79 -18.50 -3.91 5.88
N GLY A 80 -19.79 -3.61 5.83
CA GLY A 80 -20.73 -4.29 4.91
C GLY A 80 -20.36 -4.11 3.45
N GLN A 81 -19.98 -2.88 3.03
CA GLN A 81 -19.53 -2.60 1.68
C GLN A 81 -18.21 -3.32 1.36
N ILE A 82 -17.23 -3.26 2.29
CA ILE A 82 -15.94 -3.94 2.12
C ILE A 82 -16.14 -5.44 1.96
N LEU A 83 -16.94 -6.07 2.84
CA LEU A 83 -17.21 -7.50 2.80
C LEU A 83 -17.94 -7.91 1.53
N LEU A 84 -18.95 -7.17 1.11
CA LEU A 84 -19.70 -7.49 -0.11
C LEU A 84 -18.77 -7.46 -1.35
N VAL A 85 -18.01 -6.37 -1.52
CA VAL A 85 -17.08 -6.23 -2.66
C VAL A 85 -15.99 -7.30 -2.60
N PHE A 86 -15.47 -7.58 -1.40
CA PHE A 86 -14.48 -8.64 -1.18
C PHE A 86 -15.03 -10.01 -1.56
N LEU A 87 -16.23 -10.39 -1.10
CA LEU A 87 -16.83 -11.69 -1.39
C LEU A 87 -17.09 -11.89 -2.88
N VAL A 88 -17.67 -10.88 -3.54
CA VAL A 88 -17.91 -10.93 -5.00
C VAL A 88 -16.59 -11.10 -5.76
N THR A 89 -15.58 -10.32 -5.38
CA THR A 89 -14.26 -10.39 -6.02
C THR A 89 -13.56 -11.72 -5.71
N ALA A 90 -13.66 -12.22 -4.48
CA ALA A 90 -13.06 -13.49 -4.07
C ALA A 90 -13.67 -14.67 -4.82
N LEU A 91 -15.00 -14.68 -4.98
CA LEU A 91 -15.69 -15.68 -5.80
C LEU A 91 -15.26 -15.60 -7.27
N GLY A 92 -15.23 -14.40 -7.86
CA GLY A 92 -14.80 -14.21 -9.24
C GLY A 92 -13.34 -14.63 -9.46
N MET A 93 -12.42 -14.22 -8.59
CA MET A 93 -11.02 -14.60 -8.67
C MET A 93 -10.82 -16.12 -8.44
N GLY A 94 -11.49 -16.69 -7.44
CA GLY A 94 -11.44 -18.12 -7.15
C GLY A 94 -11.97 -18.97 -8.32
N LEU A 95 -13.10 -18.58 -8.90
CA LEU A 95 -13.65 -19.21 -10.10
C LEU A 95 -12.69 -19.06 -11.30
N GLY A 96 -12.12 -17.87 -11.51
CA GLY A 96 -11.13 -17.64 -12.56
C GLY A 96 -9.91 -18.56 -12.42
N VAL A 97 -9.36 -18.71 -11.20
CA VAL A 97 -8.25 -19.65 -10.95
C VAL A 97 -8.69 -21.09 -11.19
N TYR A 98 -9.87 -21.47 -10.70
CA TYR A 98 -10.42 -22.82 -10.90
C TYR A 98 -10.55 -23.19 -12.39
N LEU A 99 -11.07 -22.27 -13.20
CA LEU A 99 -11.28 -22.53 -14.63
C LEU A 99 -9.98 -22.46 -15.47
N LEU A 100 -9.08 -21.53 -15.16
CA LEU A 100 -7.91 -21.28 -15.99
C LEU A 100 -6.65 -22.02 -15.51
N ARG A 101 -6.52 -22.28 -14.22
CA ARG A 101 -5.33 -22.87 -13.59
C ARG A 101 -5.71 -23.67 -12.34
N PRO A 102 -6.55 -24.71 -12.42
CA PRO A 102 -7.10 -25.44 -11.26
C PRO A 102 -6.00 -26.00 -10.33
N GLN A 103 -4.84 -26.35 -10.87
CA GLN A 103 -3.69 -26.83 -10.10
C GLN A 103 -3.12 -25.78 -9.14
N MET A 104 -3.33 -24.47 -9.40
CA MET A 104 -2.88 -23.38 -8.54
C MET A 104 -3.81 -23.17 -7.34
N LEU A 105 -5.08 -23.54 -7.48
CA LEU A 105 -6.08 -23.28 -6.44
C LEU A 105 -5.67 -23.95 -5.13
N PHE A 106 -5.50 -23.16 -4.06
CA PHE A 106 -5.01 -23.57 -2.75
C PHE A 106 -3.63 -24.27 -2.75
N SER A 107 -2.82 -24.09 -3.81
CA SER A 107 -1.51 -24.74 -3.92
C SER A 107 -0.58 -24.41 -2.77
N PHE A 108 -0.53 -23.17 -2.33
CA PHE A 108 0.29 -22.73 -1.21
C PHE A 108 -0.21 -23.35 0.13
N VAL A 109 -1.51 -23.34 0.37
CA VAL A 109 -2.13 -23.93 1.57
C VAL A 109 -1.80 -25.43 1.65
N ARG A 110 -1.90 -26.15 0.52
CA ARG A 110 -1.62 -27.62 0.50
C ARG A 110 -0.14 -27.96 0.66
N ARG A 111 0.75 -27.14 0.04
CA ARG A 111 2.20 -27.43 0.07
C ARG A 111 2.86 -27.06 1.41
N ALA A 112 2.43 -25.96 2.01
CA ALA A 112 3.09 -25.42 3.20
C ALA A 112 2.07 -24.74 4.14
N PRO A 113 1.15 -25.51 4.77
CA PRO A 113 0.04 -24.95 5.56
C PRO A 113 0.51 -24.07 6.72
N TRP A 114 1.56 -24.47 7.43
CA TRP A 114 2.13 -23.68 8.52
C TRP A 114 2.74 -22.37 8.05
N PHE A 115 3.45 -22.39 6.91
CA PHE A 115 4.04 -21.18 6.37
C PHE A 115 2.96 -20.26 5.78
N TRP A 116 1.91 -20.83 5.17
CA TRP A 116 0.73 -20.06 4.79
C TRP A 116 0.09 -19.37 6.00
N GLY A 117 -0.14 -20.10 7.11
CA GLY A 117 -0.69 -19.51 8.33
C GLY A 117 0.18 -18.37 8.88
N LEU A 118 1.50 -18.55 8.88
CA LEU A 118 2.45 -17.50 9.26
C LEU A 118 2.35 -16.27 8.36
N VAL A 119 2.25 -16.48 7.05
CA VAL A 119 2.05 -15.38 6.09
C VAL A 119 0.72 -14.66 6.35
N MET A 120 -0.38 -15.38 6.59
CA MET A 120 -1.68 -14.76 6.92
C MET A 120 -1.59 -13.86 8.16
N LEU A 121 -0.80 -14.26 9.16
CA LEU A 121 -0.62 -13.49 10.40
C LEU A 121 0.30 -12.28 10.21
N LEU A 122 1.43 -12.47 9.54
CA LEU A 122 2.51 -11.46 9.48
C LEU A 122 2.38 -10.49 8.30
N TYR A 123 1.81 -10.93 7.18
CA TYR A 123 1.69 -10.13 5.97
C TYR A 123 0.97 -8.78 6.18
N PRO A 124 -0.16 -8.73 6.93
CA PRO A 124 -0.83 -7.46 7.20
C PRO A 124 0.06 -6.42 7.89
N ALA A 125 0.88 -6.87 8.83
CA ALA A 125 1.76 -5.98 9.60
C ALA A 125 3.07 -5.68 8.87
N LEU A 126 3.73 -6.70 8.30
CA LEU A 126 5.08 -6.55 7.74
C LEU A 126 5.11 -5.99 6.32
N SER A 127 4.02 -6.16 5.57
CA SER A 127 3.94 -5.74 4.16
C SER A 127 2.85 -4.69 3.92
N VAL A 128 1.61 -4.98 4.31
CA VAL A 128 0.47 -4.13 3.97
C VAL A 128 0.52 -2.78 4.66
N TYR A 129 0.71 -2.77 5.97
CA TYR A 129 0.68 -1.54 6.75
C TYR A 129 1.81 -0.55 6.37
N PRO A 130 3.08 -0.95 6.24
CA PRO A 130 4.13 -0.05 5.75
C PRO A 130 3.90 0.42 4.31
N GLN A 131 3.36 -0.41 3.41
CA GLN A 131 2.92 0.05 2.09
C GLN A 131 1.80 1.10 2.20
N GLY A 132 0.88 0.92 3.13
CA GLY A 132 -0.16 1.89 3.43
C GLY A 132 0.39 3.23 3.90
N ILE A 133 1.41 3.24 4.76
CA ILE A 133 2.10 4.47 5.18
C ILE A 133 2.66 5.20 3.95
N VAL A 134 3.39 4.51 3.08
CA VAL A 134 4.06 5.10 1.91
C VAL A 134 3.05 5.60 0.86
N TYR A 135 2.15 4.72 0.41
CA TYR A 135 1.30 4.98 -0.76
C TYR A 135 -0.04 5.65 -0.42
N ARG A 136 -0.42 5.76 0.85
CA ARG A 136 -1.67 6.41 1.29
C ARG A 136 -1.37 7.57 2.22
N ALA A 137 -0.99 7.33 3.48
CA ALA A 137 -0.83 8.40 4.44
C ALA A 137 0.20 9.46 3.98
N PHE A 138 1.41 9.04 3.65
CA PHE A 138 2.46 9.95 3.20
C PHE A 138 2.13 10.55 1.83
N PHE A 139 1.75 9.73 0.86
CA PHE A 139 1.44 10.17 -0.50
C PHE A 139 0.37 11.27 -0.49
N PHE A 140 -0.77 11.02 0.17
CA PHE A 140 -1.91 11.93 0.20
C PHE A 140 -1.61 13.22 0.96
N HIS A 141 -0.84 13.14 2.04
CA HIS A 141 -0.46 14.32 2.79
C HIS A 141 0.61 15.14 2.08
N ARG A 142 1.69 14.47 1.63
CA ARG A 142 2.90 15.10 1.13
C ARG A 142 2.73 15.73 -0.24
N TYR A 143 2.00 15.06 -1.14
CA TYR A 143 1.88 15.49 -2.53
C TYR A 143 0.53 16.17 -2.85
N ARG A 144 -0.21 16.60 -1.83
CA ARG A 144 -1.50 17.30 -2.01
C ARG A 144 -1.42 18.57 -2.86
N GLU A 145 -0.24 19.20 -2.92
CA GLU A 145 -0.01 20.39 -3.75
C GLU A 145 0.30 20.06 -5.22
N LEU A 146 0.80 18.84 -5.48
CA LEU A 146 1.05 18.36 -6.84
C LEU A 146 -0.20 17.80 -7.49
N PHE A 147 -1.01 17.07 -6.72
CA PHE A 147 -2.17 16.33 -7.18
C PHE A 147 -3.42 16.84 -6.47
N GLN A 148 -4.32 17.48 -7.20
CA GLN A 148 -5.52 18.10 -6.64
C GLN A 148 -6.78 17.29 -6.89
N GLY A 149 -7.77 17.43 -6.00
CA GLY A 149 -9.05 16.74 -6.08
C GLY A 149 -8.97 15.23 -5.79
N ARG A 150 -10.14 14.60 -5.70
CA ARG A 150 -10.25 13.18 -5.31
C ARG A 150 -9.53 12.25 -6.27
N LEU A 151 -9.85 12.32 -7.54
CA LEU A 151 -9.21 11.47 -8.57
C LEU A 151 -7.75 11.86 -8.79
N GLY A 152 -7.41 13.14 -8.67
CA GLY A 152 -6.05 13.65 -8.74
C GLY A 152 -5.11 13.06 -7.70
N MET A 153 -5.62 12.59 -6.56
CA MET A 153 -4.83 11.89 -5.53
C MET A 153 -4.89 10.36 -5.69
N VAL A 154 -6.07 9.82 -5.96
CA VAL A 154 -6.29 8.36 -6.03
C VAL A 154 -5.51 7.74 -7.20
N LEU A 155 -5.60 8.33 -8.39
CA LEU A 155 -4.96 7.78 -9.59
C LEU A 155 -3.43 7.73 -9.49
N PRO A 156 -2.71 8.83 -9.17
CA PRO A 156 -1.26 8.76 -9.05
C PRO A 156 -0.79 7.85 -7.91
N SER A 157 -1.51 7.81 -6.78
CA SER A 157 -1.22 6.87 -5.68
C SER A 157 -1.34 5.42 -6.13
N ALA A 158 -2.39 5.07 -6.86
CA ALA A 158 -2.61 3.73 -7.39
C ALA A 158 -1.55 3.34 -8.44
N VAL A 159 -1.22 4.27 -9.35
CA VAL A 159 -0.16 4.07 -10.35
C VAL A 159 1.20 3.89 -9.69
N ALA A 160 1.56 4.72 -8.72
CA ALA A 160 2.81 4.58 -7.97
C ALA A 160 2.89 3.24 -7.22
N PHE A 161 1.77 2.81 -6.62
CA PHE A 161 1.66 1.52 -5.97
C PHE A 161 1.84 0.34 -6.95
N ALA A 162 1.16 0.39 -8.09
CA ALA A 162 1.30 -0.63 -9.13
C ALA A 162 2.70 -0.64 -9.75
N PHE A 163 3.28 0.54 -9.97
CA PHE A 163 4.61 0.67 -10.55
C PHE A 163 5.70 0.05 -9.66
N MET A 164 5.60 0.15 -8.34
CA MET A 164 6.52 -0.56 -7.45
C MET A 164 6.53 -2.08 -7.69
N HIS A 165 5.41 -2.66 -8.12
CA HIS A 165 5.29 -4.11 -8.34
C HIS A 165 5.94 -4.62 -9.64
N ILE A 166 6.55 -3.74 -10.46
CA ILE A 166 7.41 -4.14 -11.59
C ILE A 166 8.61 -4.99 -11.14
N ILE A 167 9.00 -4.90 -9.86
CA ILE A 167 10.07 -5.71 -9.26
C ILE A 167 9.80 -7.21 -9.38
N PHE A 168 8.53 -7.62 -9.41
CA PHE A 168 8.14 -9.03 -9.57
C PHE A 168 8.27 -9.56 -11.00
N ARG A 169 8.55 -8.68 -11.97
CA ARG A 169 8.84 -9.04 -13.37
C ARG A 169 7.71 -9.77 -14.09
N ASN A 170 6.48 -9.53 -13.70
CA ASN A 170 5.32 -10.05 -14.41
C ASN A 170 4.16 -9.02 -14.47
N PRO A 171 3.43 -8.97 -15.60
CA PRO A 171 2.35 -7.99 -15.78
C PRO A 171 1.13 -8.28 -14.89
N ILE A 172 0.92 -9.52 -14.47
CA ILE A 172 -0.21 -9.92 -13.62
C ILE A 172 -0.13 -9.20 -12.28
N ALA A 173 1.07 -9.19 -11.66
CA ALA A 173 1.28 -8.46 -10.40
C ALA A 173 0.96 -6.97 -10.56
N VAL A 174 1.43 -6.34 -11.64
CA VAL A 174 1.20 -4.91 -11.90
C VAL A 174 -0.30 -4.63 -12.13
N SER A 175 -1.00 -5.48 -12.90
CA SER A 175 -2.43 -5.30 -13.17
C SER A 175 -3.28 -5.44 -11.90
N PHE A 176 -3.06 -6.49 -11.11
CA PHE A 176 -3.79 -6.67 -9.85
C PHE A 176 -3.50 -5.56 -8.85
N THR A 177 -2.25 -5.11 -8.76
CA THR A 177 -1.89 -4.02 -7.84
C THR A 177 -2.36 -2.65 -8.32
N LEU A 178 -2.58 -2.45 -9.61
CA LEU A 178 -3.23 -1.23 -10.10
C LEU A 178 -4.71 -1.19 -9.65
N VAL A 179 -5.45 -2.28 -9.87
CA VAL A 179 -6.86 -2.38 -9.44
C VAL A 179 -6.97 -2.28 -7.92
N GLY A 180 -6.15 -3.05 -7.18
CA GLY A 180 -6.10 -2.98 -5.72
C GLY A 180 -5.68 -1.59 -5.23
N GLY A 181 -4.70 -0.97 -5.88
CA GLY A 181 -4.22 0.37 -5.58
C GLY A 181 -5.33 1.42 -5.69
N LEU A 182 -6.15 1.35 -6.74
CA LEU A 182 -7.33 2.21 -6.91
C LEU A 182 -8.33 2.01 -5.76
N LEU A 183 -8.65 0.75 -5.44
CA LEU A 183 -9.59 0.42 -4.37
C LEU A 183 -9.11 0.94 -3.02
N PHE A 184 -7.86 0.66 -2.66
CA PHE A 184 -7.31 1.02 -1.34
C PHE A 184 -7.05 2.53 -1.21
N ALA A 185 -6.60 3.21 -2.27
CA ALA A 185 -6.45 4.66 -2.29
C ALA A 185 -7.82 5.36 -2.18
N TRP A 186 -8.82 4.85 -2.90
CA TRP A 186 -10.19 5.33 -2.78
C TRP A 186 -10.76 5.13 -1.37
N ARG A 187 -10.51 3.96 -0.76
CA ARG A 187 -10.92 3.67 0.62
C ARG A 187 -10.28 4.65 1.61
N TYR A 188 -8.99 4.89 1.48
CA TYR A 188 -8.29 5.87 2.30
C TYR A 188 -8.87 7.28 2.13
N GLN A 189 -9.10 7.70 0.88
CA GLN A 189 -9.73 8.99 0.55
C GLN A 189 -11.12 9.16 1.18
N GLN A 190 -11.93 8.09 1.21
CA GLN A 190 -13.27 8.12 1.77
C GLN A 190 -13.31 8.15 3.29
N THR A 191 -12.37 7.46 3.94
CA THR A 191 -12.44 7.18 5.37
C THR A 191 -11.48 8.00 6.21
N GLY A 192 -10.44 8.60 5.61
CA GLY A 192 -9.34 9.19 6.35
C GLY A 192 -8.69 8.18 7.32
N SER A 193 -8.69 6.89 6.98
CA SER A 193 -8.24 5.84 7.88
C SER A 193 -7.29 4.88 7.17
N LEU A 194 -6.02 4.95 7.56
CA LEU A 194 -5.02 3.99 7.10
C LEU A 194 -5.35 2.58 7.58
N PHE A 195 -5.88 2.45 8.81
CA PHE A 195 -6.34 1.17 9.34
C PHE A 195 -7.37 0.51 8.43
N THR A 196 -8.45 1.23 8.07
CA THR A 196 -9.53 0.68 7.23
C THR A 196 -9.03 0.29 5.84
N SER A 197 -8.23 1.16 5.21
CA SER A 197 -7.64 0.87 3.89
C SER A 197 -6.66 -0.30 3.94
N SER A 198 -5.86 -0.41 5.01
CA SER A 198 -4.91 -1.52 5.19
C SER A 198 -5.62 -2.84 5.48
N LEU A 199 -6.72 -2.82 6.25
CA LEU A 199 -7.52 -4.01 6.49
C LEU A 199 -8.12 -4.55 5.18
N GLU A 200 -8.70 -3.68 4.35
CA GLU A 200 -9.20 -4.06 3.03
C GLU A 200 -8.07 -4.60 2.14
N HIS A 201 -6.91 -3.97 2.11
CA HIS A 201 -5.73 -4.47 1.39
C HIS A 201 -5.26 -5.84 1.91
N ALA A 202 -5.22 -6.04 3.23
CA ALA A 202 -4.84 -7.31 3.83
C ALA A 202 -5.79 -8.46 3.43
N LEU A 203 -7.10 -8.22 3.38
CA LEU A 203 -8.07 -9.21 2.90
C LEU A 203 -7.74 -9.69 1.48
N TYR A 204 -7.50 -8.77 0.55
CA TYR A 204 -7.16 -9.14 -0.84
C TYR A 204 -5.80 -9.81 -0.96
N GLY A 205 -4.78 -9.33 -0.25
CA GLY A 205 -3.47 -9.95 -0.27
C GLY A 205 -3.48 -11.37 0.31
N CYS A 206 -4.14 -11.57 1.44
CA CYS A 206 -4.33 -12.90 2.05
C CYS A 206 -5.12 -13.83 1.12
N LEU A 207 -6.15 -13.32 0.45
CA LEU A 207 -6.90 -14.07 -0.57
C LEU A 207 -5.98 -14.55 -1.69
N MET A 208 -5.15 -13.66 -2.25
CA MET A 208 -4.25 -14.01 -3.35
C MET A 208 -3.27 -15.12 -2.97
N PHE A 209 -2.69 -15.07 -1.78
CA PHE A 209 -1.86 -16.17 -1.27
C PHE A 209 -2.66 -17.46 -1.09
N THR A 210 -3.90 -17.36 -0.64
CA THR A 210 -4.75 -18.53 -0.36
C THR A 210 -5.17 -19.24 -1.65
N ILE A 211 -5.61 -18.50 -2.67
CA ILE A 211 -6.10 -19.10 -3.94
C ILE A 211 -4.98 -19.44 -4.93
N GLY A 212 -3.70 -19.22 -4.54
CA GLY A 212 -2.54 -19.61 -5.35
C GLY A 212 -1.96 -18.50 -6.25
N LEU A 213 -2.54 -17.30 -6.25
CA LEU A 213 -2.03 -16.15 -7.01
C LEU A 213 -0.81 -15.50 -6.34
N GLY A 214 -0.47 -15.87 -5.12
CA GLY A 214 0.69 -15.38 -4.38
C GLY A 214 2.03 -15.64 -5.10
N ASP A 215 2.12 -16.67 -5.92
CA ASP A 215 3.30 -17.01 -6.73
C ASP A 215 3.71 -15.86 -7.70
N TYR A 216 2.77 -15.01 -8.08
CA TYR A 216 3.06 -13.83 -8.90
C TYR A 216 3.74 -12.70 -8.12
N PHE A 217 3.64 -12.71 -6.80
CA PHE A 217 4.16 -11.68 -5.88
C PHE A 217 5.34 -12.13 -5.06
N TYR A 218 5.55 -13.43 -4.93
CA TYR A 218 6.63 -13.99 -4.12
C TYR A 218 7.13 -15.32 -4.69
N LYS A 219 8.32 -15.33 -5.28
CA LYS A 219 8.93 -16.54 -5.87
C LYS A 219 9.28 -17.62 -4.84
N GLY A 220 9.33 -17.32 -3.56
CA GLY A 220 9.58 -18.28 -2.48
C GLY A 220 8.38 -19.15 -2.10
N ALA A 221 7.20 -18.90 -2.69
CA ALA A 221 6.00 -19.72 -2.52
C ALA A 221 5.92 -20.91 -3.51
N ARG A 222 6.97 -21.13 -4.32
CA ARG A 222 7.12 -22.28 -5.24
C ARG A 222 7.68 -23.50 -4.56
#